data_1f3ebc9c40a214cf75639fc93164dfda
#
_entry.id   1f3ebc9c40a214cf75639fc93164dfda
#
_cell.length_a   1.000
_cell.length_b   1.000
_cell.length_c   1.000
_cell.angle_alpha   90.00
_cell.angle_beta   90.00
_cell.angle_gamma   90.00
#
_symmetry.space_group_name_H-M   'P 1'
#
loop_
_entity.id
_entity.type
_entity.pdbx_description
1 polymer ?
#
loop_
_entity_poly.entity_id
_entity_poly.type
_entity_poly.pdbx_seq_one_letter_code
_entity_poly.pdbx_strand_id
1 'polypeptide(L)'
;LNNFANESFLEIMEKSPKKYKIAVNFEDFATGSMEPEIRSELERICDSLRALGHTVGEVSPDLSSVDHINMFSILWFSMAYAGLKELAPFTNRVADSSSLEPVTLQMMKAGEKITYLEFNQAIASLNHLSRLFGDFFNDWDLMLTPTFYKKTPNVSGPITLNSDGSVDDWLDEAGKYIPTTPIANMTGIPAISVPCGIFSDNLPLGMQFFAPMGKENRLIDIARQLEESEPWKDRRPEIFVA
;
A
#
# COMPACT_ATOMS: atom_id res chain seq x y z
N LEU A 1 9.61 18.10 12.49
CA LEU A 1 8.68 18.47 11.40
C LEU A 1 9.24 19.49 10.40
N ASN A 2 10.53 19.53 10.12
CA ASN A 2 11.15 20.59 9.29
C ASN A 2 12.13 20.05 8.24
N ASN A 3 11.83 18.94 7.59
CA ASN A 3 12.62 18.49 6.45
C ASN A 3 11.76 18.26 5.20
N PHE A 4 10.76 19.12 4.99
CA PHE A 4 10.19 19.25 3.65
C PHE A 4 11.30 19.77 2.73
N ALA A 5 11.54 19.08 1.62
CA ALA A 5 12.51 19.53 0.64
C ALA A 5 12.18 20.98 0.26
N ASN A 6 13.17 21.86 0.35
CA ASN A 6 13.04 23.27 -0.13
C ASN A 6 12.91 23.34 -1.67
N GLU A 7 12.73 22.22 -2.34
CA GLU A 7 12.70 22.05 -3.79
C GLU A 7 11.32 21.59 -4.24
N SER A 8 10.81 22.18 -5.29
CA SER A 8 9.59 21.70 -5.92
C SER A 8 9.81 20.34 -6.59
N PHE A 9 8.76 19.54 -6.74
CA PHE A 9 8.84 18.26 -7.47
C PHE A 9 9.26 18.46 -8.94
N LEU A 10 8.94 19.59 -9.57
CA LEU A 10 9.39 19.92 -10.91
C LEU A 10 10.91 20.11 -10.97
N GLU A 11 11.49 20.84 -10.01
CA GLU A 11 12.94 21.00 -9.94
C GLU A 11 13.66 19.66 -9.73
N ILE A 12 13.06 18.73 -8.98
CA ILE A 12 13.60 17.37 -8.80
C ILE A 12 13.62 16.62 -10.13
N MET A 13 12.59 16.74 -10.94
CA MET A 13 12.49 16.09 -12.25
C MET A 13 13.51 16.64 -13.28
N GLU A 14 13.99 17.86 -13.10
CA GLU A 14 15.01 18.47 -13.98
C GLU A 14 16.46 18.08 -13.60
N LYS A 15 16.66 17.50 -12.41
CA LYS A 15 17.99 17.09 -11.93
C LYS A 15 18.45 15.77 -12.53
N SER A 16 19.77 15.57 -12.51
CA SER A 16 20.35 14.27 -12.82
C SER A 16 19.81 13.18 -11.90
N PRO A 17 19.45 12.00 -12.44
CA PRO A 17 18.88 10.91 -11.67
C PRO A 17 19.85 10.41 -10.61
N LYS A 18 19.35 10.17 -9.40
CA LYS A 18 20.13 9.63 -8.29
C LYS A 18 20.15 8.12 -8.34
N LYS A 19 21.17 7.52 -7.75
CA LYS A 19 21.25 6.07 -7.55
C LYS A 19 20.89 5.75 -6.11
N TYR A 20 20.07 4.72 -5.94
CA TYR A 20 19.49 4.32 -4.66
C TYR A 20 19.86 2.89 -4.30
N LYS A 21 19.92 2.63 -2.99
CA LYS A 21 19.87 1.28 -2.42
C LYS A 21 18.42 0.90 -2.21
N ILE A 22 17.94 -0.09 -2.96
CA ILE A 22 16.54 -0.49 -3.00
C ILE A 22 16.41 -1.89 -2.40
N ALA A 23 15.71 -2.00 -1.28
CA ALA A 23 15.31 -3.27 -0.71
C ALA A 23 14.07 -3.78 -1.47
N VAL A 24 14.06 -5.05 -1.83
CA VAL A 24 12.94 -5.69 -2.50
C VAL A 24 12.37 -6.78 -1.61
N ASN A 25 11.09 -6.69 -1.35
CA ASN A 25 10.38 -7.71 -0.61
C ASN A 25 9.66 -8.66 -1.56
N PHE A 26 10.11 -9.91 -1.58
CA PHE A 26 9.50 -11.04 -2.29
C PHE A 26 8.60 -11.89 -1.40
N GLU A 27 8.61 -11.62 -0.10
CA GLU A 27 7.83 -12.36 0.88
C GLU A 27 6.53 -11.62 1.20
N ASP A 28 5.61 -12.37 1.76
CA ASP A 28 4.35 -11.86 2.23
C ASP A 28 4.44 -11.44 3.70
N PHE A 29 4.00 -10.25 4.03
CA PHE A 29 3.88 -9.79 5.41
C PHE A 29 2.62 -10.31 6.12
N ALA A 30 1.72 -11.01 5.42
CA ALA A 30 0.46 -11.43 5.99
C ALA A 30 0.18 -12.94 5.81
N THR A 31 -0.49 -13.35 4.75
CA THR A 31 -1.02 -14.73 4.65
C THR A 31 -1.15 -15.24 3.22
N GLY A 32 -0.67 -14.53 2.23
CA GLY A 32 -0.86 -14.91 0.83
C GLY A 32 0.43 -14.98 0.05
N SER A 33 0.59 -15.99 -0.75
CA SER A 33 1.71 -16.07 -1.69
C SER A 33 1.47 -15.13 -2.86
N MET A 34 2.51 -14.41 -3.25
CA MET A 34 2.54 -13.64 -4.50
C MET A 34 2.32 -14.57 -5.69
N GLU A 35 1.42 -14.19 -6.60
CA GLU A 35 1.20 -14.95 -7.84
C GLU A 35 2.48 -15.01 -8.68
N PRO A 36 2.77 -16.14 -9.35
CA PRO A 36 4.03 -16.34 -10.09
C PRO A 36 4.29 -15.27 -11.16
N GLU A 37 3.24 -14.80 -11.84
CA GLU A 37 3.35 -13.76 -12.87
C GLU A 37 3.78 -12.42 -12.27
N ILE A 38 3.25 -12.06 -11.09
CA ILE A 38 3.62 -10.84 -10.36
C ILE A 38 5.07 -10.94 -9.88
N ARG A 39 5.49 -12.12 -9.40
CA ARG A 39 6.86 -12.37 -8.97
C ARG A 39 7.82 -12.19 -10.16
N SER A 40 7.51 -12.76 -11.31
CA SER A 40 8.33 -12.61 -12.52
C SER A 40 8.45 -11.17 -12.96
N GLU A 41 7.38 -10.40 -12.92
CA GLU A 41 7.42 -8.96 -13.23
C GLU A 41 8.24 -8.16 -12.20
N LEU A 42 8.13 -8.49 -10.92
CA LEU A 42 8.96 -7.86 -9.87
C LEU A 42 10.44 -8.14 -10.11
N GLU A 43 10.82 -9.39 -10.47
CA GLU A 43 12.19 -9.76 -10.85
C GLU A 43 12.66 -8.96 -12.07
N ARG A 44 11.84 -8.83 -13.11
CA ARG A 44 12.13 -8.02 -14.30
C ARG A 44 12.39 -6.55 -13.95
N ILE A 45 11.56 -5.97 -13.09
CA ILE A 45 11.74 -4.58 -12.62
C ILE A 45 13.02 -4.43 -11.79
N CYS A 46 13.39 -5.43 -10.99
CA CYS A 46 14.68 -5.44 -10.30
C CYS A 46 15.86 -5.38 -11.27
N ASP A 47 15.77 -6.11 -12.39
CA ASP A 47 16.83 -6.09 -13.43
C ASP A 47 16.87 -4.74 -14.15
N SER A 48 15.73 -4.14 -14.47
CA SER A 48 15.65 -2.78 -15.02
C SER A 48 16.29 -1.75 -14.06
N LEU A 49 16.01 -1.85 -12.75
CA LEU A 49 16.61 -0.98 -11.75
C LEU A 49 18.13 -1.16 -11.63
N ARG A 50 18.64 -2.40 -11.72
CA ARG A 50 20.08 -2.67 -11.76
C ARG A 50 20.73 -2.09 -13.02
N ALA A 51 20.07 -2.23 -14.17
CA ALA A 51 20.53 -1.64 -15.44
C ALA A 51 20.59 -0.11 -15.39
N LEU A 52 19.65 0.52 -14.67
CA LEU A 52 19.67 1.95 -14.37
C LEU A 52 20.78 2.34 -13.37
N GLY A 53 21.49 1.37 -12.77
CA GLY A 53 22.63 1.60 -11.86
C GLY A 53 22.26 1.69 -10.38
N HIS A 54 21.06 1.26 -9.98
CA HIS A 54 20.69 1.13 -8.56
C HIS A 54 21.29 -0.14 -7.95
N THR A 55 21.49 -0.12 -6.62
CA THR A 55 21.79 -1.32 -5.84
C THR A 55 20.47 -1.96 -5.40
N VAL A 56 20.20 -3.18 -5.82
CA VAL A 56 18.95 -3.89 -5.50
C VAL A 56 19.26 -5.14 -4.71
N GLY A 57 18.71 -5.23 -3.49
CA GLY A 57 18.88 -6.36 -2.57
C GLY A 57 17.54 -6.93 -2.11
N GLU A 58 17.46 -8.26 -1.98
CA GLU A 58 16.30 -8.95 -1.41
C GLU A 58 16.37 -8.89 0.12
N VAL A 59 15.63 -7.96 0.70
CA VAL A 59 15.58 -7.71 2.13
C VAL A 59 14.19 -7.20 2.52
N SER A 60 13.67 -7.69 3.65
CA SER A 60 12.41 -7.27 4.24
C SER A 60 12.63 -6.77 5.67
N PRO A 61 11.87 -5.77 6.15
CA PRO A 61 11.86 -5.44 7.56
C PRO A 61 11.29 -6.60 8.38
N ASP A 62 11.89 -6.87 9.54
CA ASP A 62 11.38 -7.88 10.47
C ASP A 62 10.17 -7.33 11.24
N LEU A 63 8.99 -7.83 10.92
CA LEU A 63 7.72 -7.47 11.57
C LEU A 63 7.27 -8.48 12.63
N SER A 64 8.05 -9.49 12.97
CA SER A 64 7.68 -10.58 13.88
C SER A 64 7.28 -10.11 15.29
N SER A 65 7.73 -8.93 15.71
CA SER A 65 7.41 -8.32 17.00
C SER A 65 6.10 -7.54 17.04
N VAL A 66 5.37 -7.45 15.91
CA VAL A 66 4.13 -6.66 15.79
C VAL A 66 3.05 -7.51 15.13
N ASP A 67 1.95 -7.71 15.84
CA ASP A 67 0.71 -8.21 15.21
C ASP A 67 0.05 -7.05 14.42
N HIS A 68 0.62 -6.76 13.26
CA HIS A 68 0.22 -5.62 12.43
C HIS A 68 -1.16 -5.81 11.81
N ILE A 69 -1.62 -7.05 11.61
CA ILE A 69 -2.96 -7.35 11.05
C ILE A 69 -4.03 -6.99 12.07
N ASN A 70 -3.92 -7.51 13.29
CA ASN A 70 -4.87 -7.19 14.36
C ASN A 70 -4.84 -5.71 14.72
N MET A 71 -3.65 -5.12 14.82
CA MET A 71 -3.50 -3.67 15.02
C MET A 71 -4.22 -2.86 13.93
N PHE A 72 -4.03 -3.21 12.65
CA PHE A 72 -4.67 -2.55 11.53
C PHE A 72 -6.20 -2.66 11.61
N SER A 73 -6.73 -3.85 11.91
CA SER A 73 -8.17 -4.09 12.06
C SER A 73 -8.78 -3.22 13.16
N ILE A 74 -8.15 -3.17 14.35
CA ILE A 74 -8.62 -2.35 15.46
C ILE A 74 -8.67 -0.87 15.07
N LEU A 75 -7.60 -0.34 14.47
CA LEU A 75 -7.54 1.06 14.06
C LEU A 75 -8.57 1.36 12.96
N TRP A 76 -8.64 0.53 11.94
CA TRP A 76 -9.54 0.74 10.81
C TRP A 76 -11.01 0.67 11.22
N PHE A 77 -11.40 -0.33 12.01
CA PHE A 77 -12.78 -0.47 12.48
C PHE A 77 -13.18 0.67 13.42
N SER A 78 -12.28 1.09 14.31
CA SER A 78 -12.52 2.25 15.17
C SER A 78 -12.74 3.53 14.35
N MET A 79 -11.93 3.75 13.32
CA MET A 79 -12.07 4.90 12.42
C MET A 79 -13.35 4.82 11.58
N ALA A 80 -13.73 3.62 11.09
CA ALA A 80 -14.98 3.42 10.37
C ALA A 80 -16.19 3.75 11.27
N TYR A 81 -16.20 3.27 12.52
CA TYR A 81 -17.24 3.59 13.49
C TYR A 81 -17.32 5.09 13.77
N ALA A 82 -16.21 5.71 14.15
CA ALA A 82 -16.17 7.13 14.49
C ALA A 82 -16.57 8.01 13.29
N GLY A 83 -15.99 7.78 12.12
CA GLY A 83 -16.24 8.57 10.92
C GLY A 83 -17.70 8.47 10.44
N LEU A 84 -18.29 7.28 10.47
CA LEU A 84 -19.70 7.11 10.09
C LEU A 84 -20.65 7.77 11.11
N LYS A 85 -20.33 7.72 12.41
CA LYS A 85 -21.11 8.43 13.45
C LYS A 85 -21.00 9.95 13.29
N GLU A 86 -19.83 10.47 13.00
CA GLU A 86 -19.64 11.91 12.76
C GLU A 86 -20.33 12.38 11.47
N LEU A 87 -20.35 11.56 10.42
CA LEU A 87 -20.92 11.93 9.12
C LEU A 87 -22.46 11.89 9.12
N ALA A 88 -23.08 11.02 9.91
CA ALA A 88 -24.53 10.82 9.93
C ALA A 88 -25.35 12.11 10.11
N PRO A 89 -25.02 13.03 11.05
CA PRO A 89 -25.76 14.29 11.23
C PRO A 89 -25.70 15.21 10.01
N PHE A 90 -24.62 15.19 9.25
CA PHE A 90 -24.43 16.05 8.07
C PHE A 90 -25.14 15.51 6.83
N THR A 91 -25.31 14.20 6.74
CA THR A 91 -25.93 13.54 5.57
C THR A 91 -27.42 13.33 5.75
N ASN A 92 -27.95 13.51 6.98
CA ASN A 92 -29.31 13.17 7.37
C ASN A 92 -29.69 11.73 7.02
N ARG A 93 -28.70 10.80 7.08
CA ARG A 93 -28.86 9.37 6.83
C ARG A 93 -28.55 8.57 8.09
N VAL A 94 -29.19 7.42 8.22
CA VAL A 94 -28.84 6.44 9.24
C VAL A 94 -27.77 5.51 8.65
N ALA A 95 -26.75 5.20 9.46
CA ALA A 95 -25.73 4.24 9.08
C ALA A 95 -26.26 2.80 9.30
N ASP A 96 -27.00 2.31 8.34
CA ASP A 96 -27.62 0.97 8.34
C ASP A 96 -27.55 0.30 6.96
N SER A 97 -28.20 -0.83 6.79
CA SER A 97 -28.23 -1.60 5.55
C SER A 97 -28.91 -0.90 4.36
N SER A 98 -29.58 0.23 4.57
CA SER A 98 -30.15 1.05 3.48
C SER A 98 -29.14 2.04 2.90
N SER A 99 -28.03 2.28 3.59
CA SER A 99 -27.03 3.31 3.23
C SER A 99 -25.58 2.80 3.18
N LEU A 100 -25.32 1.60 3.68
CA LEU A 100 -23.98 1.00 3.73
C LEU A 100 -24.00 -0.41 3.17
N GLU A 101 -22.92 -0.77 2.49
CA GLU A 101 -22.67 -2.14 2.08
C GLU A 101 -22.50 -3.07 3.29
N PRO A 102 -22.81 -4.37 3.15
CA PRO A 102 -22.78 -5.32 4.26
C PRO A 102 -21.44 -5.34 5.02
N VAL A 103 -20.32 -5.36 4.33
CA VAL A 103 -18.98 -5.37 4.95
C VAL A 103 -18.72 -4.06 5.72
N THR A 104 -19.02 -2.91 5.14
CA THR A 104 -18.86 -1.60 5.80
C THR A 104 -19.71 -1.51 7.07
N LEU A 105 -20.93 -2.03 7.03
CA LEU A 105 -21.80 -2.07 8.21
C LEU A 105 -21.24 -3.01 9.30
N GLN A 106 -20.62 -4.13 8.92
CA GLN A 106 -19.98 -5.04 9.87
C GLN A 106 -18.73 -4.37 10.49
N MET A 107 -17.90 -3.69 9.70
CA MET A 107 -16.74 -2.92 10.19
C MET A 107 -17.18 -1.89 11.25
N MET A 108 -18.23 -1.12 10.97
CA MET A 108 -18.78 -0.17 11.90
C MET A 108 -19.24 -0.83 13.21
N LYS A 109 -19.97 -1.94 13.14
CA LYS A 109 -20.42 -2.70 14.31
C LYS A 109 -19.28 -3.34 15.10
N ALA A 110 -18.21 -3.75 14.45
CA ALA A 110 -16.99 -4.24 15.10
C ALA A 110 -16.28 -3.10 15.82
N GLY A 111 -16.13 -1.94 15.16
CA GLY A 111 -15.53 -0.74 15.74
C GLY A 111 -16.24 -0.21 16.98
N GLU A 112 -17.59 -0.32 17.04
CA GLU A 112 -18.38 0.06 18.21
C GLU A 112 -18.01 -0.72 19.49
N LYS A 113 -17.48 -1.93 19.33
CA LYS A 113 -17.13 -2.83 20.45
C LYS A 113 -15.70 -2.66 20.93
N ILE A 114 -14.85 -1.97 20.17
CA ILE A 114 -13.44 -1.77 20.51
C ILE A 114 -13.34 -0.88 21.74
N THR A 115 -12.66 -1.39 22.76
CA THR A 115 -12.44 -0.66 24.00
C THR A 115 -11.32 0.38 23.85
N TYR A 116 -11.32 1.38 24.73
CA TYR A 116 -10.23 2.36 24.82
C TYR A 116 -8.87 1.69 25.06
N LEU A 117 -8.83 0.62 25.84
CA LEU A 117 -7.58 -0.12 26.10
C LEU A 117 -7.04 -0.77 24.83
N GLU A 118 -7.87 -1.48 24.07
CA GLU A 118 -7.48 -2.11 22.81
C GLU A 118 -7.00 -1.07 21.79
N PHE A 119 -7.72 0.04 21.67
CA PHE A 119 -7.32 1.14 20.79
C PHE A 119 -5.94 1.72 21.17
N ASN A 120 -5.69 1.97 22.46
CA ASN A 120 -4.37 2.46 22.90
C ASN A 120 -3.24 1.44 22.69
N GLN A 121 -3.51 0.16 22.86
CA GLN A 121 -2.54 -0.90 22.55
C GLN A 121 -2.22 -0.92 21.05
N ALA A 122 -3.24 -0.76 20.19
CA ALA A 122 -3.04 -0.65 18.76
C ALA A 122 -2.19 0.57 18.37
N ILE A 123 -2.43 1.73 19.01
CA ILE A 123 -1.58 2.94 18.83
C ILE A 123 -0.13 2.69 19.29
N ALA A 124 0.08 1.98 20.39
CA ALA A 124 1.44 1.63 20.84
C ALA A 124 2.15 0.71 19.83
N SER A 125 1.44 -0.28 19.29
CA SER A 125 1.94 -1.18 18.23
C SER A 125 2.23 -0.41 16.94
N LEU A 126 1.38 0.54 16.54
CA LEU A 126 1.60 1.43 15.41
C LEU A 126 2.89 2.24 15.55
N ASN A 127 3.12 2.81 16.73
CA ASN A 127 4.36 3.54 17.02
C ASN A 127 5.60 2.62 16.98
N HIS A 128 5.44 1.36 17.38
CA HIS A 128 6.53 0.37 17.27
C HIS A 128 6.80 0.04 15.81
N LEU A 129 5.77 -0.26 15.01
CA LEU A 129 5.89 -0.49 13.57
C LEU A 129 6.60 0.66 12.85
N SER A 130 6.22 1.91 13.18
CA SER A 130 6.84 3.11 12.60
C SER A 130 8.34 3.20 12.91
N ARG A 131 8.77 2.78 14.11
CA ARG A 131 10.20 2.72 14.47
C ARG A 131 10.93 1.63 13.70
N LEU A 132 10.34 0.44 13.53
CA LEU A 132 10.94 -0.64 12.73
C LEU A 132 11.22 -0.19 11.28
N PHE A 133 10.27 0.52 10.66
CA PHE A 133 10.51 1.10 9.34
C PHE A 133 11.53 2.23 9.36
N GLY A 134 11.55 3.05 10.41
CA GLY A 134 12.60 4.06 10.60
C GLY A 134 13.99 3.45 10.66
N ASP A 135 14.16 2.38 11.42
CA ASP A 135 15.43 1.66 11.54
C ASP A 135 15.82 0.96 10.22
N PHE A 136 14.86 0.32 9.55
CA PHE A 136 15.07 -0.30 8.24
C PHE A 136 15.61 0.69 7.20
N PHE A 137 15.10 1.90 7.18
CA PHE A 137 15.53 2.94 6.25
C PHE A 137 16.85 3.63 6.63
N ASN A 138 17.55 3.22 7.70
CA ASN A 138 18.94 3.63 7.92
C ASN A 138 19.90 2.99 6.92
N ASP A 139 19.57 1.78 6.44
CA ASP A 139 20.41 1.01 5.50
C ASP A 139 19.92 1.08 4.05
N TRP A 140 18.66 1.43 3.83
CA TRP A 140 17.99 1.42 2.54
C TRP A 140 17.37 2.78 2.19
N ASP A 141 17.50 3.17 0.91
CA ASP A 141 16.92 4.42 0.42
C ASP A 141 15.45 4.30 0.06
N LEU A 142 15.06 3.12 -0.46
CA LEU A 142 13.71 2.77 -0.91
C LEU A 142 13.43 1.30 -0.58
N MET A 143 12.13 0.98 -0.46
CA MET A 143 11.64 -0.40 -0.47
C MET A 143 10.68 -0.58 -1.63
N LEU A 144 10.82 -1.68 -2.37
CA LEU A 144 9.99 -2.06 -3.51
C LEU A 144 9.16 -3.29 -3.19
N THR A 145 7.87 -3.23 -3.50
CA THR A 145 6.93 -4.36 -3.45
C THR A 145 5.99 -4.29 -4.64
N PRO A 146 5.28 -5.35 -5.04
CA PRO A 146 4.10 -5.19 -5.86
C PRO A 146 3.04 -4.39 -5.11
N THR A 147 2.20 -3.63 -5.83
CA THR A 147 1.03 -2.97 -5.24
C THR A 147 -0.04 -3.99 -4.87
N PHE A 148 -0.25 -5.00 -5.74
CA PHE A 148 -1.10 -6.15 -5.51
C PHE A 148 -0.28 -7.44 -5.61
N TYR A 149 -0.55 -8.42 -4.76
CA TYR A 149 0.09 -9.74 -4.77
C TYR A 149 -0.71 -10.77 -5.57
N LYS A 150 -1.91 -10.42 -5.96
CA LYS A 150 -2.79 -11.17 -6.85
C LYS A 150 -3.26 -10.27 -7.98
N LYS A 151 -3.68 -10.89 -9.06
CA LYS A 151 -4.31 -10.20 -10.19
C LYS A 151 -5.55 -9.42 -9.72
N THR A 152 -5.79 -8.27 -10.33
CA THR A 152 -6.97 -7.44 -10.04
C THR A 152 -8.25 -8.28 -10.09
N PRO A 153 -9.04 -8.34 -9.01
CA PRO A 153 -10.24 -9.15 -8.96
C PRO A 153 -11.36 -8.56 -9.83
N ASN A 154 -12.29 -9.39 -10.25
CA ASN A 154 -13.53 -8.93 -10.87
C ASN A 154 -14.37 -8.10 -9.88
N VAL A 155 -15.26 -7.25 -10.39
CA VAL A 155 -16.13 -6.36 -9.59
C VAL A 155 -16.96 -7.12 -8.53
N SER A 156 -17.43 -8.34 -8.86
CA SER A 156 -18.14 -9.22 -7.94
C SER A 156 -17.23 -10.27 -7.29
N GLY A 157 -15.93 -10.01 -7.25
CA GLY A 157 -14.92 -10.93 -6.73
C GLY A 157 -14.91 -11.02 -5.19
N PRO A 158 -13.95 -11.78 -4.63
CA PRO A 158 -13.97 -12.16 -3.22
C PRO A 158 -13.78 -10.98 -2.25
N ILE A 159 -13.27 -9.84 -2.72
CA ILE A 159 -13.10 -8.62 -1.92
C ILE A 159 -14.19 -7.56 -2.17
N THR A 160 -15.34 -7.97 -2.68
CA THR A 160 -16.49 -7.06 -2.81
C THR A 160 -17.03 -6.66 -1.44
N LEU A 161 -17.38 -5.38 -1.27
CA LEU A 161 -18.03 -4.89 -0.05
C LEU A 161 -19.48 -5.38 0.12
N ASN A 162 -20.08 -5.92 -0.95
CA ASN A 162 -21.41 -6.54 -0.94
C ASN A 162 -21.38 -8.04 -0.56
N SER A 163 -20.31 -8.51 0.09
CA SER A 163 -20.24 -9.86 0.62
C SER A 163 -21.15 -10.06 1.82
N ASP A 164 -21.85 -11.20 1.86
CA ASP A 164 -22.64 -11.64 3.02
C ASP A 164 -21.78 -12.40 4.07
N GLY A 165 -20.49 -12.62 3.79
CA GLY A 165 -19.53 -13.24 4.69
C GLY A 165 -19.18 -12.35 5.91
N SER A 166 -18.38 -12.88 6.82
CA SER A 166 -17.89 -12.10 7.94
C SER A 166 -16.88 -11.03 7.49
N VAL A 167 -16.75 -9.95 8.27
CA VAL A 167 -15.74 -8.94 8.01
C VAL A 167 -14.31 -9.48 8.19
N ASP A 168 -14.14 -10.46 9.08
CA ASP A 168 -12.85 -11.11 9.30
C ASP A 168 -12.43 -11.94 8.07
N ASP A 169 -13.35 -12.74 7.51
CA ASP A 169 -13.10 -13.48 6.24
C ASP A 169 -12.80 -12.53 5.09
N TRP A 170 -13.50 -11.39 5.04
CA TRP A 170 -13.25 -10.36 4.03
C TRP A 170 -11.86 -9.72 4.19
N LEU A 171 -11.45 -9.44 5.43
CA LEU A 171 -10.10 -8.91 5.72
C LEU A 171 -9.00 -9.90 5.36
N ASP A 172 -9.18 -11.17 5.73
CA ASP A 172 -8.23 -12.22 5.38
C ASP A 172 -8.07 -12.35 3.87
N GLU A 173 -9.19 -12.29 3.13
CA GLU A 173 -9.13 -12.33 1.68
C GLU A 173 -8.50 -11.05 1.09
N ALA A 174 -8.88 -9.87 1.57
CA ALA A 174 -8.30 -8.60 1.12
C ALA A 174 -6.78 -8.54 1.42
N GLY A 175 -6.35 -9.04 2.57
CA GLY A 175 -4.94 -9.15 2.95
C GLY A 175 -4.10 -9.94 1.96
N LYS A 176 -4.67 -10.97 1.30
CA LYS A 176 -3.98 -11.73 0.25
C LYS A 176 -3.72 -10.91 -1.02
N TYR A 177 -4.51 -9.86 -1.26
CA TYR A 177 -4.33 -8.95 -2.41
C TYR A 177 -3.36 -7.81 -2.10
N ILE A 178 -3.47 -7.22 -0.91
CA ILE A 178 -2.79 -5.97 -0.54
C ILE A 178 -1.98 -6.08 0.76
N PRO A 179 -1.09 -7.07 0.93
CA PRO A 179 -0.42 -7.30 2.21
C PRO A 179 0.50 -6.16 2.64
N THR A 180 1.03 -5.37 1.69
CA THR A 180 2.00 -4.29 1.96
C THR A 180 1.41 -2.89 1.86
N THR A 181 0.33 -2.71 1.11
CA THR A 181 -0.27 -1.38 0.86
C THR A 181 -0.68 -0.63 2.14
N PRO A 182 -1.23 -1.27 3.19
CA PRO A 182 -1.59 -0.61 4.44
C PRO A 182 -0.40 -0.04 5.23
N ILE A 183 0.82 -0.49 4.98
CA ILE A 183 2.03 -0.07 5.72
C ILE A 183 2.20 1.46 5.69
N ALA A 184 2.08 2.08 4.51
CA ALA A 184 2.20 3.52 4.38
C ALA A 184 1.13 4.26 5.19
N ASN A 185 -0.10 3.77 5.16
CA ASN A 185 -1.21 4.36 5.90
C ASN A 185 -1.00 4.29 7.42
N MET A 186 -0.46 3.16 7.89
CA MET A 186 -0.18 2.95 9.32
C MET A 186 1.03 3.76 9.79
N THR A 187 2.15 3.70 9.08
CA THR A 187 3.41 4.31 9.51
C THR A 187 3.55 5.78 9.15
N GLY A 188 2.78 6.25 8.16
CA GLY A 188 2.88 7.60 7.61
C GLY A 188 4.09 7.81 6.68
N ILE A 189 4.85 6.76 6.35
CA ILE A 189 5.94 6.87 5.37
C ILE A 189 5.37 7.13 3.97
N PRO A 190 6.04 7.91 3.13
CA PRO A 190 5.59 8.16 1.78
C PRO A 190 5.69 6.91 0.92
N ALA A 191 4.70 6.72 0.03
CA ALA A 191 4.67 5.65 -0.94
C ALA A 191 4.12 6.13 -2.29
N ILE A 192 4.53 5.45 -3.37
CA ILE A 192 4.03 5.67 -4.73
C ILE A 192 3.83 4.31 -5.41
N SER A 193 2.73 4.17 -6.14
CA SER A 193 2.52 3.04 -7.04
C SER A 193 2.69 3.50 -8.49
N VAL A 194 3.52 2.80 -9.25
CA VAL A 194 3.81 3.11 -10.66
C VAL A 194 3.43 1.91 -11.54
N PRO A 195 2.78 2.12 -12.71
CA PRO A 195 2.28 1.05 -13.57
C PRO A 195 3.37 0.52 -14.50
N CYS A 196 4.52 0.13 -13.94
CA CYS A 196 5.66 -0.31 -14.73
C CYS A 196 5.62 -1.79 -15.14
N GLY A 197 4.75 -2.60 -14.50
CA GLY A 197 4.49 -3.99 -14.90
C GLY A 197 3.27 -4.13 -15.80
N ILE A 198 3.13 -5.32 -16.43
CA ILE A 198 1.98 -5.69 -17.24
C ILE A 198 1.72 -7.18 -17.13
N PHE A 199 0.47 -7.56 -16.99
CA PHE A 199 0.05 -8.96 -17.06
C PHE A 199 -0.03 -9.48 -18.49
N SER A 200 0.03 -10.80 -18.66
CA SER A 200 -0.06 -11.49 -19.98
C SER A 200 -1.34 -11.17 -20.75
N ASP A 201 -2.40 -10.75 -20.07
CA ASP A 201 -3.67 -10.30 -20.67
C ASP A 201 -3.76 -8.77 -20.82
N ASN A 202 -2.64 -8.08 -20.78
CA ASN A 202 -2.50 -6.62 -20.93
C ASN A 202 -3.11 -5.77 -19.79
N LEU A 203 -3.50 -6.35 -18.66
CA LEU A 203 -3.86 -5.55 -17.49
C LEU A 203 -2.61 -4.92 -16.87
N PRO A 204 -2.69 -3.66 -16.41
CA PRO A 204 -1.54 -3.03 -15.76
C PRO A 204 -1.24 -3.67 -14.41
N LEU A 205 0.05 -3.83 -14.12
CA LEU A 205 0.55 -4.26 -12.82
C LEU A 205 1.32 -3.11 -12.17
N GLY A 206 0.85 -2.69 -10.99
CA GLY A 206 1.50 -1.64 -10.21
C GLY A 206 2.65 -2.20 -9.37
N MET A 207 3.76 -1.44 -9.35
CA MET A 207 4.84 -1.63 -8.40
C MET A 207 4.86 -0.48 -7.41
N GLN A 208 4.97 -0.80 -6.12
CA GLN A 208 4.90 0.19 -5.04
C GLN A 208 6.28 0.41 -4.44
N PHE A 209 6.67 1.68 -4.37
CA PHE A 209 7.88 2.11 -3.69
C PHE A 209 7.52 2.84 -2.41
N PHE A 210 8.25 2.55 -1.35
CA PHE A 210 8.22 3.28 -0.08
C PHE A 210 9.55 4.03 0.10
N ALA A 211 9.49 5.18 0.77
CA ALA A 211 10.67 5.94 1.14
C ALA A 211 10.63 6.33 2.62
N PRO A 212 11.77 6.72 3.22
CA PRO A 212 11.78 7.28 4.56
C PRO A 212 10.88 8.51 4.69
N MET A 213 10.38 8.78 5.88
CA MET A 213 9.56 9.97 6.18
C MET A 213 10.20 11.25 5.64
N GLY A 214 9.42 12.04 4.88
CA GLY A 214 9.86 13.31 4.28
C GLY A 214 10.81 13.13 3.09
N LYS A 215 10.86 11.94 2.45
CA LYS A 215 11.68 11.66 1.26
C LYS A 215 10.84 11.37 0.01
N GLU A 216 9.73 12.06 -0.14
CA GLU A 216 8.85 12.01 -1.32
C GLU A 216 9.61 12.28 -2.60
N ASN A 217 10.65 13.11 -2.53
CA ASN A 217 11.53 13.42 -3.65
C ASN A 217 12.22 12.17 -4.25
N ARG A 218 12.54 11.16 -3.43
CA ARG A 218 13.11 9.90 -3.92
C ARG A 218 12.08 9.10 -4.74
N LEU A 219 10.81 9.15 -4.32
CA LEU A 219 9.70 8.47 -5.01
C LEU A 219 9.44 9.09 -6.39
N ILE A 220 9.44 10.42 -6.48
CA ILE A 220 9.28 11.13 -7.75
C ILE A 220 10.45 10.84 -8.69
N ASP A 221 11.69 10.85 -8.17
CA ASP A 221 12.88 10.59 -8.99
C ASP A 221 12.91 9.14 -9.51
N ILE A 222 12.61 8.13 -8.68
CA ILE A 222 12.60 6.73 -9.13
C ILE A 222 11.45 6.45 -10.12
N ALA A 223 10.27 7.05 -9.89
CA ALA A 223 9.14 6.93 -10.83
C ALA A 223 9.49 7.51 -12.20
N ARG A 224 10.12 8.69 -12.24
CA ARG A 224 10.62 9.30 -13.47
C ARG A 224 11.63 8.40 -14.20
N GLN A 225 12.63 7.87 -13.48
CA GLN A 225 13.66 7.01 -14.08
C GLN A 225 13.05 5.77 -14.74
N LEU A 226 12.05 5.16 -14.09
CA LEU A 226 11.32 4.01 -14.66
C LEU A 226 10.47 4.43 -15.86
N GLU A 227 9.76 5.55 -15.80
CA GLU A 227 8.95 6.06 -16.91
C GLU A 227 9.80 6.43 -18.14
N GLU A 228 10.98 7.00 -17.92
CA GLU A 228 11.93 7.30 -19.00
C GLU A 228 12.51 6.04 -19.63
N SER A 229 12.78 4.97 -18.85
CA SER A 229 13.33 3.71 -19.34
C SER A 229 12.29 2.81 -20.01
N GLU A 230 11.08 2.76 -19.49
CA GLU A 230 9.97 1.92 -19.94
C GLU A 230 8.65 2.73 -19.98
N PRO A 231 8.45 3.62 -20.98
CA PRO A 231 7.32 4.51 -21.01
C PRO A 231 5.97 3.79 -21.03
N TRP A 232 5.05 4.20 -20.15
CA TRP A 232 3.68 3.66 -20.08
C TRP A 232 2.60 4.66 -20.48
N LYS A 233 2.95 5.92 -20.77
CA LYS A 233 2.01 7.01 -21.09
C LYS A 233 1.11 6.72 -22.29
N ASP A 234 1.57 5.87 -23.23
CA ASP A 234 0.84 5.51 -24.46
C ASP A 234 0.07 4.18 -24.33
N ARG A 235 0.17 3.50 -23.17
CA ARG A 235 -0.65 2.31 -22.89
C ARG A 235 -2.09 2.75 -22.69
N ARG A 236 -3.00 2.22 -23.52
CA ARG A 236 -4.43 2.55 -23.48
C ARG A 236 -5.25 1.27 -23.50
N PRO A 237 -6.40 1.20 -22.80
CA PRO A 237 -7.34 0.11 -22.99
C PRO A 237 -7.95 0.18 -24.39
N GLU A 238 -8.52 -0.96 -24.87
CA GLU A 238 -9.22 -1.00 -26.17
C GLU A 238 -10.38 0.01 -26.24
N ILE A 239 -11.07 0.23 -25.11
CA ILE A 239 -12.10 1.25 -24.98
C ILE A 239 -11.46 2.43 -24.25
N PHE A 240 -11.20 3.48 -24.97
CA PHE A 240 -10.60 4.71 -24.47
C PHE A 240 -11.36 5.93 -24.97
N VAL A 241 -11.75 6.83 -24.06
CA VAL A 241 -12.36 8.13 -24.39
C VAL A 241 -11.23 9.17 -24.36
N ALA A 242 -10.96 9.78 -25.53
CA ALA A 242 -9.93 10.82 -25.69
C ALA A 242 -10.40 12.18 -25.15
#